data_ce8b2673a7c60ee81a0ecbe590765a1f
#
_entry.id   ce8b2673a7c60ee81a0ecbe590765a1f
#
_cell.length_a   1.000
_cell.length_b   1.000
_cell.length_c   1.000
_cell.angle_alpha   90.00
_cell.angle_beta   90.00
_cell.angle_gamma   90.00
#
_symmetry.space_group_name_H-M   'P 1'
#
loop_
_entity.id
_entity.type
_entity.pdbx_description
1 polymer ?
#
loop_
_entity_poly.entity_id
_entity_poly.type
_entity_poly.pdbx_seq_one_letter_code
_entity_poly.pdbx_strand_id
1 'polypeptide(L)'
;MKALLIISLLVSTLGLIAQENMVHFKDTRVVNGYSTEVERKGYLKFIISHRFGAFNNDFLGNFFGLDNAEVRLGLDYGLSKKITIGAGRSTLNKAFDGYVKWKVFEQKNTTPLTITVLSSMVYRTLDNLAIPNDDTPINRLAYSYEVYLSRIFGDRLTVQLSPLLTYRNLVTLSEEQHLVYTQGVTVGYKLTSKIAVNLEYFYTPDGQNQPETTNPLSLGLDFGTSGHVFQLFFSNAQAVTSPYFVNSTKGSWSNGDIFFGFNISRAFRIKAYK
;
A
#
# COMPACT_ATOMS: atom_id res chain seq x y z
N MET A 1 -21.81 6.27 -15.37
CA MET A 1 -21.33 7.01 -16.54
C MET A 1 -20.03 7.81 -16.28
N LYS A 2 -19.86 8.51 -15.16
CA LYS A 2 -18.62 9.29 -14.90
C LYS A 2 -17.34 8.44 -14.76
N ALA A 3 -17.42 7.21 -14.23
CA ALA A 3 -16.28 6.31 -14.12
C ALA A 3 -15.76 5.77 -15.48
N LEU A 4 -16.66 5.55 -16.45
CA LEU A 4 -16.29 5.14 -17.81
C LEU A 4 -15.52 6.25 -18.57
N LEU A 5 -15.82 7.52 -18.30
CA LEU A 5 -15.14 8.66 -18.93
C LEU A 5 -13.68 8.78 -18.44
N ILE A 6 -13.40 8.48 -17.18
CA ILE A 6 -12.04 8.53 -16.62
C ILE A 6 -11.18 7.40 -17.23
N ILE A 7 -11.77 6.21 -17.44
CA ILE A 7 -11.08 5.09 -18.10
C ILE A 7 -10.79 5.40 -19.57
N SER A 8 -11.68 6.11 -20.28
CA SER A 8 -11.47 6.48 -21.68
C SER A 8 -10.39 7.56 -21.85
N LEU A 9 -10.24 8.48 -20.88
CA LEU A 9 -9.18 9.52 -20.91
C LEU A 9 -7.79 8.92 -20.70
N LEU A 10 -7.65 7.84 -19.94
CA LEU A 10 -6.40 7.11 -19.73
C LEU A 10 -5.92 6.35 -20.98
N VAL A 11 -6.80 6.06 -21.92
CA VAL A 11 -6.50 5.26 -23.10
C VAL A 11 -6.14 6.14 -24.33
N SER A 12 -6.59 7.40 -24.39
CA SER A 12 -6.62 8.19 -25.63
C SER A 12 -5.38 9.04 -25.95
N THR A 13 -4.34 9.07 -25.11
CA THR A 13 -3.09 9.79 -25.43
C THR A 13 -1.99 8.83 -25.86
N LEU A 14 -2.00 8.44 -27.13
CA LEU A 14 -0.94 7.66 -27.78
C LEU A 14 0.25 8.58 -28.14
N GLY A 15 1.19 8.74 -27.23
CA GLY A 15 2.54 9.17 -27.56
C GLY A 15 3.43 7.94 -27.71
N LEU A 16 3.82 7.61 -28.92
CA LEU A 16 4.76 6.53 -29.22
C LEU A 16 6.18 6.94 -28.79
N ILE A 17 6.64 6.45 -27.66
CA ILE A 17 8.05 6.40 -27.30
C ILE A 17 8.36 4.97 -26.88
N ALA A 18 9.25 4.33 -27.65
CA ALA A 18 9.75 3.00 -27.36
C ALA A 18 10.57 3.05 -26.08
N GLN A 19 10.09 2.45 -24.98
CA GLN A 19 10.87 2.24 -23.78
C GLN A 19 10.73 0.79 -23.33
N GLU A 20 11.83 0.05 -23.40
CA GLU A 20 11.97 -1.25 -22.73
C GLU A 20 12.15 -1.03 -21.22
N ASN A 21 11.41 -1.79 -20.40
CA ASN A 21 11.49 -1.83 -18.92
C ASN A 21 11.13 -0.52 -18.20
N MET A 22 9.91 -0.05 -18.37
CA MET A 22 9.38 1.09 -17.62
C MET A 22 9.18 0.73 -16.14
N VAL A 23 9.96 1.35 -15.24
CA VAL A 23 9.74 1.28 -13.80
C VAL A 23 8.76 2.38 -13.41
N HIS A 24 7.56 1.98 -12.95
CA HIS A 24 6.48 2.90 -12.58
C HIS A 24 6.78 3.60 -11.26
N PHE A 25 7.17 2.85 -10.23
CA PHE A 25 7.49 3.34 -8.89
C PHE A 25 8.85 2.82 -8.43
N LYS A 26 9.45 3.45 -7.43
CA LYS A 26 10.78 3.07 -6.92
C LYS A 26 10.79 1.72 -6.20
N ASP A 27 9.66 1.31 -5.61
CA ASP A 27 9.56 0.10 -4.81
C ASP A 27 8.25 -0.66 -5.05
N THR A 28 8.12 -1.84 -4.46
CA THR A 28 6.93 -2.70 -4.45
C THR A 28 5.77 -2.12 -3.65
N ARG A 29 6.06 -1.12 -2.78
CA ARG A 29 5.08 -0.25 -2.10
C ARG A 29 5.29 1.19 -2.50
N VAL A 30 4.22 2.00 -2.45
CA VAL A 30 4.34 3.45 -2.64
C VAL A 30 4.42 4.13 -1.27
N VAL A 31 3.33 4.34 -0.56
CA VAL A 31 3.33 4.80 0.83
C VAL A 31 2.68 3.74 1.71
N ASN A 32 1.36 3.65 1.69
CA ASN A 32 0.58 2.61 2.38
C ASN A 32 0.22 1.48 1.41
N GLY A 33 -0.18 1.83 0.19
CA GLY A 33 -0.56 0.90 -0.86
C GLY A 33 0.63 0.25 -1.56
N TYR A 34 0.32 -0.79 -2.33
CA TYR A 34 1.32 -1.42 -3.20
C TYR A 34 1.38 -0.71 -4.56
N SER A 35 2.54 -0.79 -5.21
CA SER A 35 2.74 -0.39 -6.59
C SER A 35 2.48 -1.56 -7.55
N THR A 36 2.56 -1.31 -8.87
CA THR A 36 2.58 -2.40 -9.86
C THR A 36 3.90 -3.15 -9.93
N GLU A 37 4.94 -2.71 -9.18
CA GLU A 37 6.24 -3.36 -9.23
C GLU A 37 6.26 -4.69 -8.47
N VAL A 38 7.00 -5.66 -9.01
CA VAL A 38 7.27 -6.98 -8.40
C VAL A 38 8.77 -7.12 -8.16
N GLU A 39 9.15 -7.94 -7.17
CA GLU A 39 10.57 -8.16 -6.88
C GLU A 39 11.23 -9.04 -7.95
N ARG A 40 12.51 -8.79 -8.20
CA ARG A 40 13.30 -9.53 -9.17
C ARG A 40 13.42 -11.00 -8.79
N LYS A 41 13.34 -11.89 -9.77
CA LYS A 41 13.48 -13.33 -9.56
C LYS A 41 14.76 -13.66 -8.79
N GLY A 42 14.63 -14.43 -7.68
CA GLY A 42 15.74 -14.86 -6.83
C GLY A 42 16.30 -13.79 -5.89
N TYR A 43 15.60 -12.65 -5.77
CA TYR A 43 15.92 -11.64 -4.78
C TYR A 43 14.97 -11.74 -3.59
N LEU A 44 15.53 -11.57 -2.41
CA LEU A 44 14.80 -11.38 -1.16
C LEU A 44 14.96 -9.93 -0.76
N LYS A 45 13.84 -9.23 -0.59
CA LYS A 45 13.79 -7.85 -0.12
C LYS A 45 13.35 -7.83 1.34
N PHE A 46 14.11 -7.17 2.18
CA PHE A 46 13.73 -6.83 3.54
C PHE A 46 13.13 -5.42 3.54
N ILE A 47 12.02 -5.24 4.27
CA ILE A 47 11.27 -3.98 4.34
C ILE A 47 11.00 -3.66 5.79
N ILE A 48 11.37 -2.45 6.21
CA ILE A 48 10.97 -1.84 7.48
C ILE A 48 9.97 -0.73 7.13
N SER A 49 8.76 -0.82 7.64
CA SER A 49 7.76 0.24 7.58
C SER A 49 7.53 0.77 8.98
N HIS A 50 7.71 2.06 9.16
CA HIS A 50 7.58 2.72 10.47
C HIS A 50 6.63 3.91 10.35
N ARG A 51 5.75 4.06 11.33
CA ARG A 51 4.82 5.19 11.50
C ARG A 51 4.99 5.71 12.90
N PHE A 52 5.32 6.98 13.06
CA PHE A 52 5.34 7.66 14.36
C PHE A 52 3.92 7.92 14.84
N GLY A 53 3.73 8.34 16.08
CA GLY A 53 2.46 8.84 16.58
C GLY A 53 2.04 10.14 15.89
N ALA A 54 0.77 10.52 16.02
CA ALA A 54 0.23 11.73 15.42
C ALA A 54 0.86 13.00 16.00
N PHE A 55 1.05 14.01 15.17
CA PHE A 55 1.66 15.30 15.58
C PHE A 55 0.83 16.09 16.60
N ASN A 56 -0.49 15.94 16.58
CA ASN A 56 -1.40 16.65 17.47
C ASN A 56 -1.57 16.00 18.85
N ASN A 57 -0.94 14.86 19.13
CA ASN A 57 -1.09 14.10 20.36
C ASN A 57 0.16 14.23 21.23
N ASP A 58 0.34 15.38 21.91
CA ASP A 58 1.48 15.65 22.80
C ASP A 58 2.81 15.09 22.25
N PHE A 59 3.20 15.58 21.07
CA PHE A 59 4.32 15.07 20.27
C PHE A 59 5.64 15.05 21.07
N LEU A 60 5.87 16.04 21.94
CA LEU A 60 7.07 16.09 22.78
C LEU A 60 6.97 15.14 23.97
N GLY A 61 5.81 15.08 24.64
CA GLY A 61 5.57 14.17 25.77
C GLY A 61 5.60 12.70 25.36
N ASN A 62 5.14 12.38 24.16
CA ASN A 62 5.22 11.03 23.57
C ASN A 62 6.56 10.79 22.83
N PHE A 63 7.63 11.44 23.24
CA PHE A 63 8.98 11.29 22.73
C PHE A 63 9.01 11.35 21.18
N PHE A 64 8.54 12.47 20.61
CA PHE A 64 8.45 12.69 19.16
C PHE A 64 7.58 11.66 18.42
N GLY A 65 6.55 11.14 19.10
CA GLY A 65 5.64 10.13 18.56
C GLY A 65 6.21 8.70 18.56
N LEU A 66 7.34 8.44 19.22
CA LEU A 66 7.93 7.09 19.30
C LEU A 66 7.12 6.16 20.21
N ASP A 67 6.53 6.67 21.30
CA ASP A 67 5.77 5.85 22.25
C ASP A 67 4.51 5.23 21.62
N ASN A 68 3.95 5.88 20.59
CA ASN A 68 2.79 5.41 19.83
C ASN A 68 3.18 4.95 18.41
N ALA A 69 4.41 4.52 18.22
CA ALA A 69 4.90 4.12 16.90
C ALA A 69 4.40 2.73 16.50
N GLU A 70 4.12 2.59 15.19
CA GLU A 70 3.76 1.34 14.56
C GLU A 70 4.86 0.90 13.60
N VAL A 71 5.28 -0.36 13.71
CA VAL A 71 6.33 -0.94 12.90
C VAL A 71 5.84 -2.21 12.22
N ARG A 72 6.12 -2.35 10.92
CA ARG A 72 6.00 -3.63 10.21
C ARG A 72 7.35 -4.04 9.65
N LEU A 73 7.78 -5.25 9.98
CA LEU A 73 8.89 -5.92 9.33
C LEU A 73 8.34 -6.86 8.26
N GLY A 74 8.86 -6.75 7.05
CA GLY A 74 8.41 -7.52 5.89
C GLY A 74 9.53 -8.14 5.10
N LEU A 75 9.22 -9.25 4.44
CA LEU A 75 10.08 -9.97 3.51
C LEU A 75 9.30 -10.20 2.22
N ASP A 76 9.86 -9.78 1.08
CA ASP A 76 9.33 -10.03 -0.25
C ASP A 76 10.32 -10.89 -1.04
N TYR A 77 9.84 -11.96 -1.64
CA TYR A 77 10.67 -12.84 -2.47
C TYR A 77 10.16 -12.88 -3.91
N GLY A 78 11.05 -12.56 -4.86
CA GLY A 78 10.79 -12.70 -6.28
C GLY A 78 10.83 -14.17 -6.73
N LEU A 79 9.67 -14.81 -6.80
CA LEU A 79 9.53 -16.20 -7.23
C LEU A 79 9.77 -16.34 -8.74
N SER A 80 9.32 -15.35 -9.51
CA SER A 80 9.55 -15.26 -10.95
C SER A 80 9.72 -13.80 -11.37
N LYS A 81 9.93 -13.53 -12.67
CA LYS A 81 9.94 -12.16 -13.21
C LYS A 81 8.60 -11.42 -13.05
N LYS A 82 7.53 -12.15 -12.72
CA LYS A 82 6.16 -11.63 -12.64
C LYS A 82 5.49 -11.87 -11.29
N ILE A 83 6.05 -12.69 -10.41
CA ILE A 83 5.41 -13.11 -9.18
C ILE A 83 6.32 -12.81 -7.99
N THR A 84 5.76 -12.10 -7.02
CA THR A 84 6.34 -11.87 -5.70
C THR A 84 5.44 -12.50 -4.65
N ILE A 85 6.02 -13.19 -3.69
CA ILE A 85 5.37 -13.59 -2.46
C ILE A 85 5.96 -12.75 -1.32
N GLY A 86 5.13 -12.34 -0.38
CA GLY A 86 5.56 -11.55 0.74
C GLY A 86 4.94 -12.01 2.04
N ALA A 87 5.64 -11.76 3.14
CA ALA A 87 5.15 -11.99 4.49
C ALA A 87 5.66 -10.87 5.41
N GLY A 88 4.95 -10.63 6.49
CA GLY A 88 5.36 -9.61 7.45
C GLY A 88 4.68 -9.75 8.79
N ARG A 89 5.16 -8.94 9.74
CA ARG A 89 4.57 -8.77 11.07
C ARG A 89 4.52 -7.30 11.44
N SER A 90 3.33 -6.85 11.82
CA SER A 90 3.07 -5.50 12.35
C SER A 90 2.97 -5.52 13.87
N THR A 91 3.39 -4.41 14.51
CA THR A 91 3.09 -4.16 15.92
C THR A 91 1.62 -3.87 16.12
N LEU A 92 0.98 -3.15 15.17
CA LEU A 92 -0.47 -2.93 15.18
C LEU A 92 -1.21 -4.27 15.17
N ASN A 93 -2.09 -4.47 16.16
CA ASN A 93 -2.83 -5.71 16.39
C ASN A 93 -1.94 -6.96 16.55
N LYS A 94 -0.62 -6.80 16.69
CA LYS A 94 0.38 -7.87 16.66
C LYS A 94 0.16 -8.81 15.45
N ALA A 95 -0.19 -8.22 14.30
CA ALA A 95 -0.68 -8.96 13.15
C ALA A 95 0.44 -9.57 12.31
N PHE A 96 0.23 -10.79 11.84
CA PHE A 96 1.01 -11.40 10.76
C PHE A 96 0.26 -11.22 9.44
N ASP A 97 0.98 -10.97 8.36
CA ASP A 97 0.41 -10.89 7.02
C ASP A 97 1.22 -11.70 6.01
N GLY A 98 0.52 -12.17 4.99
CA GLY A 98 1.12 -12.80 3.83
C GLY A 98 0.38 -12.39 2.56
N TYR A 99 1.08 -12.36 1.41
CA TYR A 99 0.48 -12.00 0.14
C TYR A 99 1.18 -12.66 -1.05
N VAL A 100 0.43 -12.76 -2.14
CA VAL A 100 0.93 -13.10 -3.47
C VAL A 100 0.60 -11.94 -4.39
N LYS A 101 1.58 -11.50 -5.18
CA LYS A 101 1.46 -10.40 -6.13
C LYS A 101 1.92 -10.88 -7.49
N TRP A 102 1.09 -10.66 -8.51
CA TRP A 102 1.33 -11.11 -9.87
C TRP A 102 1.17 -9.97 -10.87
N LYS A 103 2.26 -9.61 -11.57
CA LYS A 103 2.26 -8.68 -12.69
C LYS A 103 1.75 -9.43 -13.94
N VAL A 104 0.49 -9.21 -14.28
CA VAL A 104 -0.20 -9.88 -15.39
C VAL A 104 0.26 -9.31 -16.72
N PHE A 105 0.19 -7.98 -16.87
CA PHE A 105 0.60 -7.23 -18.03
C PHE A 105 1.60 -6.15 -17.66
N GLU A 106 2.47 -5.80 -18.60
CA GLU A 106 3.46 -4.73 -18.47
C GLU A 106 3.27 -3.72 -19.59
N GLN A 107 3.32 -2.43 -19.27
CA GLN A 107 3.21 -1.36 -20.24
C GLN A 107 4.32 -1.47 -21.28
N LYS A 108 3.91 -1.49 -22.54
CA LYS A 108 4.77 -1.52 -23.74
C LYS A 108 4.08 -0.73 -24.84
N ASN A 109 4.72 -0.61 -26.01
CA ASN A 109 4.11 0.07 -27.17
C ASN A 109 2.74 -0.54 -27.57
N THR A 110 2.55 -1.85 -27.40
CA THR A 110 1.31 -2.57 -27.71
C THR A 110 0.35 -2.73 -26.54
N THR A 111 0.80 -2.43 -25.32
CA THR A 111 0.02 -2.60 -24.09
C THR A 111 0.04 -1.28 -23.32
N PRO A 112 -1.05 -0.54 -23.24
CA PRO A 112 -1.05 0.83 -22.71
C PRO A 112 -0.89 0.93 -21.20
N LEU A 113 -1.04 -0.18 -20.47
CA LEU A 113 -1.08 -0.23 -19.00
C LEU A 113 -0.21 -1.38 -18.48
N THR A 114 0.35 -1.19 -17.28
CA THR A 114 0.82 -2.28 -16.42
C THR A 114 -0.32 -2.69 -15.51
N ILE A 115 -0.61 -4.00 -15.45
CA ILE A 115 -1.64 -4.58 -14.59
C ILE A 115 -1.00 -5.58 -13.64
N THR A 116 -1.20 -5.37 -12.36
CA THR A 116 -0.74 -6.26 -11.28
C THR A 116 -1.92 -6.59 -10.37
N VAL A 117 -2.06 -7.83 -9.98
CA VAL A 117 -3.05 -8.28 -9.01
C VAL A 117 -2.35 -8.73 -7.73
N LEU A 118 -3.02 -8.55 -6.60
CA LEU A 118 -2.53 -8.95 -5.30
C LEU A 118 -3.67 -9.58 -4.50
N SER A 119 -3.36 -10.65 -3.81
CA SER A 119 -4.21 -11.22 -2.76
C SER A 119 -3.41 -11.31 -1.48
N SER A 120 -3.97 -10.81 -0.38
CA SER A 120 -3.35 -10.85 0.94
C SER A 120 -4.28 -11.43 2.00
N MET A 121 -3.66 -11.96 3.04
CA MET A 121 -4.31 -12.41 4.27
C MET A 121 -3.57 -11.80 5.45
N VAL A 122 -4.32 -11.34 6.45
CA VAL A 122 -3.79 -10.81 7.70
C VAL A 122 -4.41 -11.57 8.86
N TYR A 123 -3.59 -12.01 9.79
CA TYR A 123 -4.00 -12.68 11.02
C TYR A 123 -3.63 -11.80 12.22
N ARG A 124 -4.65 -11.33 12.96
CA ARG A 124 -4.48 -10.58 14.20
C ARG A 124 -4.22 -11.54 15.35
N THR A 125 -3.17 -11.29 16.15
CA THR A 125 -2.88 -12.10 17.35
C THR A 125 -3.25 -11.38 18.65
N LEU A 126 -3.53 -10.08 18.60
CA LEU A 126 -4.03 -9.34 19.75
C LEU A 126 -5.51 -9.69 19.99
N ASP A 127 -5.85 -10.01 21.23
CA ASP A 127 -7.23 -10.31 21.63
C ASP A 127 -8.14 -9.08 21.48
N ASN A 128 -9.38 -9.29 21.06
CA ASN A 128 -10.37 -8.23 21.03
C ASN A 128 -11.22 -8.28 22.30
N LEU A 129 -10.86 -7.44 23.26
CA LEU A 129 -11.55 -7.39 24.56
C LEU A 129 -12.97 -6.80 24.47
N ALA A 130 -13.33 -6.12 23.36
CA ALA A 130 -14.67 -5.57 23.17
C ALA A 130 -15.70 -6.67 22.83
N ILE A 131 -15.26 -7.78 22.21
CA ILE A 131 -16.13 -8.89 21.80
C ILE A 131 -15.45 -10.25 22.06
N PRO A 132 -15.14 -10.58 23.33
CA PRO A 132 -14.29 -11.74 23.64
C PRO A 132 -14.93 -13.08 23.25
N ASN A 133 -16.25 -13.19 23.22
CA ASN A 133 -16.95 -14.43 22.84
C ASN A 133 -16.88 -14.74 21.35
N ASP A 134 -16.71 -13.71 20.51
CA ASP A 134 -16.62 -13.83 19.06
C ASP A 134 -15.17 -13.77 18.56
N ASP A 135 -14.20 -13.58 19.44
CA ASP A 135 -12.78 -13.48 19.06
C ASP A 135 -12.13 -14.87 18.86
N THR A 136 -12.71 -15.66 17.97
CA THR A 136 -12.21 -16.98 17.59
C THR A 136 -11.03 -16.87 16.61
N PRO A 137 -10.17 -17.90 16.46
CA PRO A 137 -9.05 -17.85 15.53
C PRO A 137 -9.45 -17.52 14.09
N ILE A 138 -10.59 -18.02 13.60
CA ILE A 138 -11.08 -17.73 12.26
C ILE A 138 -11.53 -16.26 12.11
N ASN A 139 -12.11 -15.70 13.16
CA ASN A 139 -12.58 -14.33 13.19
C ASN A 139 -11.45 -13.29 13.25
N ARG A 140 -10.23 -13.73 13.55
CA ARG A 140 -9.02 -12.88 13.54
C ARG A 140 -8.43 -12.69 12.14
N LEU A 141 -9.01 -13.33 11.12
CA LEU A 141 -8.54 -13.23 9.72
C LEU A 141 -9.22 -12.08 9.00
N ALA A 142 -8.40 -11.38 8.19
CA ALA A 142 -8.85 -10.40 7.23
C ALA A 142 -8.12 -10.61 5.90
N TYR A 143 -8.78 -10.28 4.79
CA TYR A 143 -8.28 -10.53 3.44
C TYR A 143 -8.34 -9.25 2.61
N SER A 144 -7.47 -9.15 1.59
CA SER A 144 -7.64 -8.17 0.52
C SER A 144 -7.41 -8.80 -0.85
N TYR A 145 -8.16 -8.30 -1.83
CA TYR A 145 -8.03 -8.60 -3.25
C TYR A 145 -7.91 -7.28 -3.98
N GLU A 146 -6.79 -7.07 -4.65
CA GLU A 146 -6.39 -5.76 -5.14
C GLU A 146 -5.94 -5.86 -6.60
N VAL A 147 -6.36 -4.90 -7.42
CA VAL A 147 -5.92 -4.74 -8.80
C VAL A 147 -5.24 -3.39 -8.93
N TYR A 148 -4.04 -3.37 -9.47
CA TYR A 148 -3.25 -2.16 -9.72
C TYR A 148 -3.14 -1.95 -11.22
N LEU A 149 -3.68 -0.83 -11.68
CA LEU A 149 -3.68 -0.42 -13.07
C LEU A 149 -2.83 0.84 -13.16
N SER A 150 -1.61 0.75 -13.69
CA SER A 150 -0.75 1.92 -13.75
C SER A 150 -0.29 2.23 -15.16
N ARG A 151 -0.06 3.53 -15.41
CA ARG A 151 0.50 4.05 -16.65
C ARG A 151 1.53 5.12 -16.38
N ILE A 152 2.65 5.05 -17.09
CA ILE A 152 3.63 6.13 -17.18
C ILE A 152 3.26 7.01 -18.37
N PHE A 153 3.17 8.30 -18.13
CA PHE A 153 2.98 9.35 -19.13
C PHE A 153 4.31 10.08 -19.33
N GLY A 154 4.86 9.99 -20.52
CA GLY A 154 6.23 10.44 -20.79
C GLY A 154 7.23 9.69 -19.90
N ASP A 155 8.22 10.42 -19.37
CA ASP A 155 9.31 9.81 -18.59
C ASP A 155 9.16 9.96 -17.07
N ARG A 156 8.20 10.78 -16.62
CA ARG A 156 8.18 11.27 -15.24
C ARG A 156 6.89 11.02 -14.48
N LEU A 157 5.73 11.12 -15.13
CA LEU A 157 4.44 11.03 -14.47
C LEU A 157 3.91 9.60 -14.51
N THR A 158 3.63 9.03 -13.35
CA THR A 158 2.94 7.74 -13.21
C THR A 158 1.60 7.96 -12.53
N VAL A 159 0.55 7.38 -13.09
CA VAL A 159 -0.78 7.33 -12.46
C VAL A 159 -1.16 5.87 -12.28
N GLN A 160 -1.65 5.53 -11.10
CA GLN A 160 -2.13 4.20 -10.76
C GLN A 160 -3.55 4.28 -10.18
N LEU A 161 -4.44 3.45 -10.68
CA LEU A 161 -5.74 3.17 -10.09
C LEU A 161 -5.67 1.83 -9.36
N SER A 162 -6.28 1.77 -8.18
CA SER A 162 -6.20 0.61 -7.30
C SER A 162 -7.59 0.27 -6.75
N PRO A 163 -8.49 -0.35 -7.56
CA PRO A 163 -9.69 -0.95 -7.00
C PRO A 163 -9.29 -2.11 -6.08
N LEU A 164 -9.83 -2.12 -4.88
CA LEU A 164 -9.57 -3.16 -3.90
C LEU A 164 -10.84 -3.55 -3.14
N LEU A 165 -10.91 -4.82 -2.79
CA LEU A 165 -11.92 -5.41 -1.92
C LEU A 165 -11.21 -5.91 -0.66
N THR A 166 -11.71 -5.54 0.50
CA THR A 166 -11.26 -6.09 1.76
C THR A 166 -12.39 -6.85 2.43
N TYR A 167 -12.07 -7.97 3.06
CA TYR A 167 -13.02 -8.76 3.82
C TYR A 167 -12.47 -9.01 5.22
N ARG A 168 -13.29 -8.71 6.25
CA ARG A 168 -12.96 -8.99 7.66
C ARG A 168 -13.95 -10.02 8.19
N ASN A 169 -13.42 -11.10 8.75
CA ASN A 169 -14.27 -12.13 9.36
C ASN A 169 -14.99 -11.60 10.61
N LEU A 170 -14.40 -10.61 11.27
CA LEU A 170 -14.96 -9.95 12.43
C LEU A 170 -15.08 -8.44 12.20
N VAL A 171 -16.24 -7.90 12.47
CA VAL A 171 -16.53 -6.47 12.60
C VAL A 171 -17.02 -6.17 14.00
N THR A 172 -16.78 -4.97 14.51
CA THR A 172 -17.04 -4.62 15.90
C THR A 172 -18.44 -4.04 16.10
N LEU A 173 -18.91 -3.29 15.09
CA LEU A 173 -20.22 -2.64 15.11
C LEU A 173 -21.15 -3.30 14.08
N SER A 174 -22.44 -3.35 14.40
CA SER A 174 -23.47 -3.90 13.49
C SER A 174 -23.62 -3.15 12.18
N GLU A 175 -23.24 -1.88 12.14
CA GLU A 175 -23.27 -1.03 10.95
C GLU A 175 -22.09 -1.27 10.01
N GLU A 176 -21.00 -1.88 10.49
CA GLU A 176 -19.84 -2.19 9.66
C GLU A 176 -20.11 -3.34 8.70
N GLN A 177 -19.63 -3.21 7.46
CA GLN A 177 -19.69 -4.28 6.50
C GLN A 177 -18.45 -5.19 6.59
N HIS A 178 -18.65 -6.49 6.47
CA HIS A 178 -17.56 -7.47 6.34
C HIS A 178 -16.77 -7.27 5.05
N LEU A 179 -17.48 -7.02 3.94
CA LEU A 179 -16.91 -6.77 2.62
C LEU A 179 -16.95 -5.27 2.33
N VAL A 180 -15.78 -4.68 2.13
CA VAL A 180 -15.63 -3.25 1.85
C VAL A 180 -14.92 -3.05 0.52
N TYR A 181 -15.51 -2.22 -0.33
CA TYR A 181 -14.90 -1.76 -1.58
C TYR A 181 -14.21 -0.42 -1.36
N THR A 182 -12.99 -0.29 -1.86
CA THR A 182 -12.22 0.96 -1.82
C THR A 182 -11.59 1.22 -3.18
N GLN A 183 -11.58 2.47 -3.62
CA GLN A 183 -10.90 2.92 -4.83
C GLN A 183 -9.67 3.74 -4.46
N GLY A 184 -8.49 3.19 -4.72
CA GLY A 184 -7.22 3.91 -4.59
C GLY A 184 -6.86 4.67 -5.88
N VAL A 185 -6.23 5.82 -5.70
CA VAL A 185 -5.55 6.60 -6.75
C VAL A 185 -4.17 6.98 -6.24
N THR A 186 -3.15 6.67 -7.03
CA THR A 186 -1.76 7.02 -6.71
C THR A 186 -1.16 7.78 -7.88
N VAL A 187 -0.49 8.89 -7.57
CA VAL A 187 0.26 9.70 -8.55
C VAL A 187 1.72 9.74 -8.11
N GLY A 188 2.62 9.31 -8.98
CA GLY A 188 4.06 9.39 -8.79
C GLY A 188 4.69 10.35 -9.80
N TYR A 189 5.58 11.21 -9.34
CA TYR A 189 6.33 12.11 -10.21
C TYR A 189 7.84 12.00 -9.98
N LYS A 190 8.59 11.59 -11.00
CA LYS A 190 10.06 11.49 -10.95
C LYS A 190 10.67 12.88 -11.07
N LEU A 191 11.22 13.40 -9.97
CA LEU A 191 11.99 14.64 -9.97
C LEU A 191 13.36 14.44 -10.63
N THR A 192 14.01 13.33 -10.28
CA THR A 192 15.29 12.88 -10.86
C THR A 192 15.27 11.35 -11.03
N SER A 193 16.33 10.77 -11.57
CA SER A 193 16.49 9.30 -11.62
C SER A 193 16.46 8.66 -10.22
N LYS A 194 16.84 9.38 -9.17
CA LYS A 194 16.92 8.88 -7.79
C LYS A 194 15.76 9.33 -6.91
N ILE A 195 15.10 10.44 -7.22
CA ILE A 195 14.09 11.08 -6.35
C ILE A 195 12.73 11.07 -7.05
N ALA A 196 11.68 10.69 -6.34
CA ALA A 196 10.30 10.79 -6.78
C ALA A 196 9.39 11.29 -5.65
N VAL A 197 8.34 12.03 -6.00
CA VAL A 197 7.25 12.43 -5.09
C VAL A 197 6.04 11.56 -5.40
N ASN A 198 5.33 11.10 -4.38
CA ASN A 198 4.15 10.28 -4.51
C ASN A 198 2.99 10.86 -3.70
N LEU A 199 1.79 10.79 -4.27
CA LEU A 199 0.54 11.13 -3.61
C LEU A 199 -0.38 9.90 -3.69
N GLU A 200 -0.92 9.47 -2.57
CA GLU A 200 -1.90 8.37 -2.50
C GLU A 200 -3.19 8.85 -1.85
N TYR A 201 -4.32 8.46 -2.42
CA TYR A 201 -5.63 8.66 -1.84
C TYR A 201 -6.48 7.40 -2.04
N PHE A 202 -7.14 6.95 -0.96
CA PHE A 202 -8.03 5.80 -0.98
C PHE A 202 -9.43 6.24 -0.55
N TYR A 203 -10.38 6.08 -1.44
CA TYR A 203 -11.78 6.44 -1.23
C TYR A 203 -12.60 5.19 -0.93
N THR A 204 -13.19 5.14 0.23
CA THR A 204 -14.20 4.13 0.62
C THR A 204 -15.55 4.82 0.67
N PRO A 205 -16.57 4.34 -0.08
CA PRO A 205 -17.93 4.89 -0.02
C PRO A 205 -18.51 4.85 1.40
N ASP A 206 -19.30 5.88 1.74
CA ASP A 206 -19.93 6.01 3.04
C ASP A 206 -20.79 4.79 3.40
N GLY A 207 -20.90 4.49 4.69
CA GLY A 207 -21.73 3.41 5.22
C GLY A 207 -21.10 2.00 5.11
N GLN A 208 -19.86 1.87 4.65
CA GLN A 208 -19.16 0.58 4.61
C GLN A 208 -18.25 0.34 5.83
N ASN A 209 -17.73 1.41 6.42
CA ASN A 209 -16.86 1.38 7.60
C ASN A 209 -17.53 2.00 8.83
N GLN A 210 -16.80 2.01 9.94
CA GLN A 210 -17.23 2.72 11.14
C GLN A 210 -17.47 4.21 10.85
N PRO A 211 -18.44 4.86 11.50
CA PRO A 211 -18.76 6.29 11.25
C PRO A 211 -17.58 7.25 11.38
N GLU A 212 -16.61 6.94 12.24
CA GLU A 212 -15.42 7.75 12.48
C GLU A 212 -14.27 7.48 11.48
N THR A 213 -14.45 6.55 10.54
CA THR A 213 -13.41 6.20 9.58
C THR A 213 -13.26 7.29 8.52
N THR A 214 -12.04 7.72 8.27
CA THR A 214 -11.68 8.70 7.25
C THR A 214 -10.95 8.04 6.09
N ASN A 215 -10.94 8.71 4.95
CA ASN A 215 -10.23 8.22 3.77
C ASN A 215 -8.71 8.46 3.90
N PRO A 216 -7.87 7.44 3.72
CA PRO A 216 -6.42 7.59 3.74
C PRO A 216 -5.91 8.53 2.65
N LEU A 217 -5.14 9.54 3.04
CA LEU A 217 -4.42 10.45 2.16
C LEU A 217 -2.95 10.50 2.60
N SER A 218 -2.03 10.37 1.67
CA SER A 218 -0.60 10.34 1.98
C SER A 218 0.21 11.07 0.93
N LEU A 219 1.25 11.76 1.39
CA LEU A 219 2.26 12.44 0.58
C LEU A 219 3.63 11.88 0.92
N GLY A 220 4.35 11.35 -0.08
CA GLY A 220 5.63 10.69 0.08
C GLY A 220 6.73 11.23 -0.80
N LEU A 221 7.97 11.02 -0.35
CA LEU A 221 9.20 11.32 -1.07
C LEU A 221 10.11 10.09 -1.06
N ASP A 222 10.41 9.57 -2.24
CA ASP A 222 11.24 8.38 -2.42
C ASP A 222 12.66 8.73 -2.85
N PHE A 223 13.63 8.09 -2.22
CA PHE A 223 15.05 8.15 -2.56
C PHE A 223 15.59 6.77 -2.93
N GLY A 224 15.86 6.54 -4.20
CA GLY A 224 16.46 5.30 -4.69
C GLY A 224 18.00 5.39 -4.71
N THR A 225 18.65 4.38 -4.16
CA THR A 225 20.09 4.16 -4.28
C THR A 225 20.34 2.84 -5.02
N SER A 226 21.61 2.47 -5.25
CA SER A 226 21.95 1.19 -5.90
C SER A 226 21.49 -0.05 -5.13
N GLY A 227 21.19 0.05 -3.85
CA GLY A 227 20.83 -1.11 -3.01
C GLY A 227 19.64 -0.89 -2.07
N HIS A 228 19.22 0.36 -1.88
CA HIS A 228 18.13 0.70 -0.96
C HIS A 228 17.13 1.63 -1.62
N VAL A 229 15.88 1.55 -1.17
CA VAL A 229 14.89 2.59 -1.36
C VAL A 229 14.48 3.11 0.01
N PHE A 230 14.57 4.42 0.19
CA PHE A 230 14.10 5.15 1.36
C PHE A 230 12.86 5.94 0.93
N GLN A 231 11.78 5.80 1.68
CA GLN A 231 10.54 6.53 1.46
C GLN A 231 10.21 7.27 2.75
N LEU A 232 10.11 8.59 2.70
CA LEU A 232 9.65 9.44 3.80
C LEU A 232 8.26 9.96 3.44
N PHE A 233 7.33 9.99 4.39
CA PHE A 233 5.98 10.41 4.06
C PHE A 233 5.21 10.94 5.27
N PHE A 234 4.13 11.65 4.96
CA PHE A 234 3.07 12.04 5.85
C PHE A 234 1.78 11.35 5.43
N SER A 235 1.01 10.86 6.38
CA SER A 235 -0.25 10.14 6.15
C SER A 235 -1.18 10.34 7.34
N ASN A 236 -2.50 10.30 7.12
CA ASN A 236 -3.47 10.17 8.20
C ASN A 236 -3.75 8.70 8.56
N ALA A 237 -3.13 7.75 7.86
CA ALA A 237 -3.24 6.32 8.15
C ALA A 237 -2.00 5.81 8.88
N GLN A 238 -2.17 5.13 10.01
CA GLN A 238 -1.08 4.53 10.78
C GLN A 238 -0.87 3.06 10.42
N ALA A 239 -1.93 2.32 10.08
CA ALA A 239 -1.85 0.93 9.68
C ALA A 239 -1.12 0.75 8.33
N VAL A 240 -0.45 -0.41 8.17
CA VAL A 240 0.39 -0.69 6.98
C VAL A 240 -0.25 -1.70 6.02
N THR A 241 -1.16 -2.55 6.52
CA THR A 241 -1.81 -3.60 5.71
C THR A 241 -3.17 -3.14 5.19
N SER A 242 -3.51 -3.50 3.95
CA SER A 242 -4.71 -3.00 3.26
C SER A 242 -6.01 -3.18 4.04
N PRO A 243 -6.31 -4.36 4.64
CA PRO A 243 -7.55 -4.51 5.40
C PRO A 243 -7.67 -3.57 6.61
N TYR A 244 -6.56 -3.04 7.11
CA TYR A 244 -6.57 -2.13 8.25
C TYR A 244 -6.46 -0.66 7.85
N PHE A 245 -5.56 -0.30 6.92
CA PHE A 245 -5.43 1.13 6.61
C PHE A 245 -6.66 1.70 5.88
N VAL A 246 -7.36 0.90 5.05
CA VAL A 246 -8.58 1.38 4.39
C VAL A 246 -9.83 1.34 5.27
N ASN A 247 -9.88 0.41 6.26
CA ASN A 247 -11.07 0.19 7.07
C ASN A 247 -10.99 0.77 8.48
N SER A 248 -9.82 1.20 8.94
CA SER A 248 -9.62 1.60 10.34
C SER A 248 -8.88 2.93 10.50
N THR A 249 -8.67 3.68 9.41
CA THR A 249 -8.07 5.02 9.50
C THR A 249 -9.06 5.99 10.12
N LYS A 250 -8.67 6.60 11.24
CA LYS A 250 -9.47 7.59 11.97
C LYS A 250 -8.85 8.99 11.90
N GLY A 251 -7.60 9.10 11.52
CA GLY A 251 -6.89 10.37 11.44
C GLY A 251 -7.47 11.30 10.37
N SER A 252 -7.50 12.59 10.65
CA SER A 252 -7.96 13.64 9.73
C SER A 252 -6.87 14.67 9.50
N TRP A 253 -6.58 14.99 8.24
CA TRP A 253 -5.65 16.06 7.89
C TRP A 253 -6.09 17.41 8.41
N SER A 254 -7.39 17.70 8.41
CA SER A 254 -7.95 18.96 8.92
C SER A 254 -7.77 19.11 10.44
N ASN A 255 -7.71 18.01 11.18
CA ASN A 255 -7.54 18.03 12.63
C ASN A 255 -6.06 17.89 13.05
N GLY A 256 -5.13 17.75 12.09
CA GLY A 256 -3.72 17.54 12.38
C GLY A 256 -3.37 16.11 12.81
N ASP A 257 -4.27 15.13 12.62
CA ASP A 257 -4.00 13.71 12.89
C ASP A 257 -3.12 13.13 11.78
N ILE A 258 -1.91 13.67 11.69
CA ILE A 258 -0.95 13.32 10.64
C ILE A 258 0.19 12.55 11.29
N PHE A 259 0.52 11.41 10.70
CA PHE A 259 1.62 10.56 11.07
C PHE A 259 2.79 10.78 10.12
N PHE A 260 3.96 11.09 10.64
CA PHE A 260 5.20 10.95 9.90
C PHE A 260 5.58 9.47 9.84
N GLY A 261 6.11 9.02 8.74
CA GLY A 261 6.58 7.65 8.60
C GLY A 261 7.68 7.51 7.58
N PHE A 262 8.30 6.33 7.60
CA PHE A 262 9.24 5.93 6.57
C PHE A 262 9.07 4.45 6.21
N ASN A 263 9.42 4.11 4.98
CA ASN A 263 9.72 2.74 4.58
C ASN A 263 11.19 2.69 4.15
N ILE A 264 11.90 1.66 4.57
CA ILE A 264 13.27 1.38 4.12
C ILE A 264 13.25 -0.04 3.57
N SER A 265 13.69 -0.21 2.34
CA SER A 265 13.78 -1.51 1.71
C SER A 265 15.19 -1.78 1.17
N ARG A 266 15.59 -3.05 1.22
CA ARG A 266 16.83 -3.55 0.63
C ARG A 266 16.63 -4.93 0.04
N ALA A 267 17.00 -5.09 -1.22
CA ALA A 267 16.93 -6.36 -1.93
C ALA A 267 18.31 -7.04 -1.98
N PHE A 268 18.35 -8.33 -1.63
CA PHE A 268 19.54 -9.18 -1.65
C PHE A 268 19.34 -10.30 -2.67
N ARG A 269 20.34 -10.57 -3.49
CA ARG A 269 20.33 -11.72 -4.38
C ARG A 269 20.66 -12.98 -3.60
N ILE A 270 19.68 -13.87 -3.41
CA ILE A 270 19.87 -15.13 -2.67
C ILE A 270 20.01 -16.36 -3.58
N LYS A 271 19.55 -16.26 -4.85
CA LYS A 271 19.68 -17.33 -5.83
C LYS A 271 20.17 -16.79 -7.17
N ALA A 272 21.28 -17.31 -7.66
CA ALA A 272 21.72 -17.07 -9.02
C ALA A 272 20.98 -18.03 -9.96
N TYR A 273 20.24 -17.50 -10.93
CA TYR A 273 19.71 -18.27 -12.05
C TYR A 273 20.66 -18.05 -13.22
N LYS A 274 21.18 -19.14 -13.77
CA LYS A 274 21.92 -19.15 -15.04
C LYS A 274 20.98 -18.87 -16.19
#